data_f21df9aa04caa8f83ffd0e46e68eef5d
#
_entry.id   f21df9aa04caa8f83ffd0e46e68eef5d
#
_cell.length_a   1.000
_cell.length_b   1.000
_cell.length_c   1.000
_cell.angle_alpha   90.00
_cell.angle_beta   90.00
_cell.angle_gamma   90.00
#
_symmetry.space_group_name_H-M   'P 1'
#
loop_
_entity.id
_entity.type
_entity.pdbx_description
1 polymer ?
#
loop_
_entity_poly.entity_id
_entity_poly.type
_entity_poly.pdbx_seq_one_letter_code
_entity_poly.pdbx_strand_id
1 'polypeptide(L)'
;MIARIPAPRLICLFRMNGAEPLEAALLYNIPMIAIVDYGMGNLRSVEKAFLKVGVDARVVRDPKAVDDANGVVLPGVGAFKDCMRNLEQFSLTDSIVRSIQKGKPYLGLCLGLQVLFTESEEFGVNRGLNILPGKVVRFRINLKVPHMGWNTVQVLKRPPIFNGIDDASYFYFVHSYYVVPDNAEVTAGTTEYGVSFTSMVWKENIFATQFHPEKSQETGLRILKNFGEFVKKG
;
A
#
# COMPACT_ATOMS: atom_id res chain seq x y z
N MET A 1 25.00 38.48 27.14
CA MET A 1 24.81 37.41 28.12
C MET A 1 23.97 36.33 27.44
N ILE A 2 24.64 35.30 26.87
CA ILE A 2 23.99 34.24 26.08
C ILE A 2 23.85 33.03 27.00
N ALA A 3 22.61 32.66 27.33
CA ALA A 3 22.31 31.53 28.18
C ALA A 3 22.55 30.23 27.39
N ARG A 4 23.46 29.38 27.91
CA ARG A 4 23.72 28.03 27.38
C ARG A 4 22.63 27.09 27.86
N ILE A 5 22.01 26.35 26.90
CA ILE A 5 21.10 25.25 27.17
C ILE A 5 21.97 24.02 27.49
N PRO A 6 21.75 23.29 28.61
CA PRO A 6 22.52 22.11 28.94
C PRO A 6 22.05 20.90 28.09
N ALA A 7 23.04 20.12 27.62
CA ALA A 7 22.84 18.84 26.92
C ALA A 7 22.21 17.79 27.85
N PRO A 8 21.42 16.84 27.31
CA PRO A 8 20.83 15.80 28.13
C PRO A 8 21.88 14.85 28.71
N ARG A 9 21.76 14.60 30.01
CA ARG A 9 22.62 13.71 30.78
C ARG A 9 22.46 12.27 30.29
N LEU A 10 23.59 11.66 29.96
CA LEU A 10 23.80 10.23 29.77
C LEU A 10 23.36 9.51 31.06
N ILE A 11 22.29 8.72 31.01
CA ILE A 11 21.86 7.87 32.13
C ILE A 11 22.79 6.68 32.16
N CYS A 12 23.62 6.63 33.18
CA CYS A 12 24.53 5.56 33.51
C CYS A 12 23.73 4.32 33.93
N LEU A 13 23.88 3.20 33.18
CA LEU A 13 23.28 1.90 33.46
C LEU A 13 23.80 1.32 34.75
N PHE A 14 23.00 1.28 35.79
CA PHE A 14 23.18 0.36 36.90
C PHE A 14 22.68 -1.03 36.50
N ARG A 15 23.60 -1.97 36.37
CA ARG A 15 23.36 -3.40 36.22
C ARG A 15 22.90 -3.96 37.55
N MET A 16 21.60 -4.27 37.68
CA MET A 16 21.08 -5.08 38.78
C MET A 16 20.24 -6.27 38.21
N ASN A 17 20.84 -7.43 38.41
CA ASN A 17 20.18 -8.75 38.48
C ASN A 17 19.02 -9.07 37.53
N GLY A 18 19.33 -9.66 36.37
CA GLY A 18 18.56 -10.79 35.81
C GLY A 18 17.13 -10.58 35.31
N ALA A 19 16.60 -9.37 35.33
CA ALA A 19 15.31 -9.07 34.71
C ALA A 19 15.55 -8.18 33.50
N GLU A 20 15.31 -8.70 32.32
CA GLU A 20 15.18 -7.87 31.12
C GLU A 20 14.08 -6.83 31.40
N PRO A 21 14.30 -5.54 31.12
CA PRO A 21 13.27 -4.55 31.36
C PRO A 21 12.07 -4.87 30.47
N LEU A 22 10.91 -5.08 31.09
CA LEU A 22 9.63 -5.29 30.38
C LEU A 22 9.34 -4.20 29.31
N GLU A 23 9.86 -3.00 29.52
CA GLU A 23 9.76 -1.89 28.52
C GLU A 23 10.55 -2.15 27.23
N ALA A 24 11.70 -2.83 27.28
CA ALA A 24 12.45 -3.19 26.09
C ALA A 24 11.73 -4.26 25.29
N ALA A 25 11.10 -5.24 25.95
CA ALA A 25 10.30 -6.29 25.31
C ALA A 25 9.02 -5.73 24.68
N LEU A 26 8.42 -4.67 25.24
CA LEU A 26 7.25 -3.99 24.66
C LEU A 26 7.60 -3.17 23.40
N LEU A 27 8.82 -2.65 23.29
CA LEU A 27 9.27 -1.92 22.10
C LEU A 27 9.62 -2.85 20.91
N TYR A 28 9.91 -4.13 21.17
CA TYR A 28 10.24 -5.12 20.13
C TYR A 28 9.01 -5.71 19.42
N ASN A 29 7.78 -5.37 19.84
CA ASN A 29 6.55 -6.01 19.35
C ASN A 29 5.56 -5.06 18.67
N ILE A 30 5.98 -3.87 18.22
CA ILE A 30 5.11 -3.02 17.39
C ILE A 30 5.22 -3.54 15.96
N PRO A 31 4.13 -4.07 15.36
CA PRO A 31 4.17 -4.54 13.99
C PRO A 31 4.57 -3.41 13.04
N MET A 32 5.64 -3.60 12.29
CA MET A 32 6.16 -2.63 11.33
C MET A 32 5.63 -2.96 9.93
N ILE A 33 5.14 -1.94 9.23
CA ILE A 33 4.73 -2.02 7.83
C ILE A 33 5.84 -1.46 6.94
N ALA A 34 6.26 -2.24 5.95
CA ALA A 34 7.22 -1.80 4.93
C ALA A 34 6.51 -1.06 3.81
N ILE A 35 6.81 0.23 3.63
CA ILE A 35 6.46 0.99 2.43
C ILE A 35 7.60 0.84 1.44
N VAL A 36 7.36 0.11 0.35
CA VAL A 36 8.41 -0.26 -0.60
C VAL A 36 8.87 0.93 -1.42
N ASP A 37 10.18 1.24 -1.33
CA ASP A 37 10.86 2.27 -2.14
C ASP A 37 11.58 1.62 -3.32
N TYR A 38 10.98 1.63 -4.47
CA TYR A 38 11.59 1.23 -5.74
C TYR A 38 12.03 2.44 -6.60
N GLY A 39 12.24 3.61 -5.99
CA GLY A 39 12.71 4.83 -6.65
C GLY A 39 11.60 5.65 -7.30
N MET A 40 10.33 5.25 -7.14
CA MET A 40 9.16 5.98 -7.67
C MET A 40 8.06 6.02 -6.60
N GLY A 41 7.15 6.98 -6.73
CA GLY A 41 6.01 7.07 -5.83
C GLY A 41 6.07 8.28 -4.88
N ASN A 42 4.90 8.65 -4.34
CA ASN A 42 4.80 9.69 -3.33
C ASN A 42 4.93 9.08 -1.92
N LEU A 43 6.09 8.44 -1.66
CA LEU A 43 6.37 7.64 -0.47
C LEU A 43 6.15 8.44 0.82
N ARG A 44 6.60 9.71 0.85
CA ARG A 44 6.46 10.58 2.03
C ARG A 44 5.00 10.89 2.37
N SER A 45 4.13 11.02 1.37
CA SER A 45 2.70 11.23 1.64
C SER A 45 2.05 9.99 2.23
N VAL A 46 2.42 8.80 1.75
CA VAL A 46 1.93 7.53 2.28
C VAL A 46 2.43 7.33 3.73
N GLU A 47 3.72 7.52 3.98
CA GLU A 47 4.31 7.42 5.31
C GLU A 47 3.66 8.39 6.32
N LYS A 48 3.51 9.68 5.94
CA LYS A 48 2.84 10.68 6.77
C LYS A 48 1.37 10.33 7.04
N ALA A 49 0.68 9.75 6.06
CA ALA A 49 -0.71 9.34 6.23
C ALA A 49 -0.84 8.18 7.24
N PHE A 50 0.06 7.18 7.21
CA PHE A 50 0.14 6.14 8.24
C PHE A 50 0.50 6.70 9.62
N LEU A 51 1.49 7.60 9.69
CA LEU A 51 1.88 8.25 10.94
C LEU A 51 0.70 9.03 11.55
N LYS A 52 -0.07 9.75 10.73
CA LYS A 52 -1.26 10.52 11.18
C LYS A 52 -2.31 9.64 11.84
N VAL A 53 -2.41 8.37 11.47
CA VAL A 53 -3.36 7.41 12.06
C VAL A 53 -2.73 6.49 13.11
N GLY A 54 -1.49 6.78 13.54
CA GLY A 54 -0.82 6.07 14.62
C GLY A 54 -0.34 4.66 14.24
N VAL A 55 -0.01 4.43 12.97
CA VAL A 55 0.50 3.16 12.44
C VAL A 55 1.98 3.31 12.12
N ASP A 56 2.83 2.40 12.63
CA ASP A 56 4.27 2.35 12.31
C ASP A 56 4.47 1.76 10.91
N ALA A 57 4.68 2.65 9.95
CA ALA A 57 4.97 2.30 8.57
C ALA A 57 6.19 3.08 8.11
N ARG A 58 7.18 2.38 7.57
CA ARG A 58 8.50 2.95 7.24
C ARG A 58 8.84 2.71 5.78
N VAL A 59 9.41 3.72 5.14
CA VAL A 59 9.94 3.61 3.79
C VAL A 59 11.22 2.76 3.81
N VAL A 60 11.22 1.67 3.06
CA VAL A 60 12.34 0.73 2.99
C VAL A 60 12.66 0.38 1.54
N ARG A 61 13.97 0.23 1.24
CA ARG A 61 14.47 -0.20 -0.08
C ARG A 61 15.20 -1.54 0.01
N ASP A 62 15.61 -1.95 1.20
CA ASP A 62 16.27 -3.22 1.42
C ASP A 62 15.28 -4.38 1.33
N PRO A 63 15.50 -5.38 0.44
CA PRO A 63 14.67 -6.58 0.36
C PRO A 63 14.50 -7.31 1.68
N LYS A 64 15.57 -7.35 2.51
CA LYS A 64 15.49 -7.97 3.84
C LYS A 64 14.53 -7.23 4.76
N ALA A 65 14.50 -5.90 4.71
CA ALA A 65 13.55 -5.12 5.52
C ALA A 65 12.09 -5.37 5.10
N VAL A 66 11.84 -5.64 3.80
CA VAL A 66 10.51 -6.08 3.31
C VAL A 66 10.18 -7.48 3.83
N ASP A 67 11.16 -8.41 3.78
CA ASP A 67 10.99 -9.78 4.29
C ASP A 67 10.77 -9.81 5.82
N ASP A 68 11.33 -8.90 6.59
CA ASP A 68 11.22 -8.84 8.05
C ASP A 68 9.93 -8.11 8.52
N ALA A 69 9.31 -7.30 7.66
CA ALA A 69 8.11 -6.53 7.99
C ALA A 69 6.88 -7.42 8.26
N ASN A 70 5.93 -6.92 9.05
CA ASN A 70 4.66 -7.60 9.35
C ASN A 70 3.60 -7.40 8.26
N GLY A 71 3.72 -6.32 7.47
CA GLY A 71 2.86 -6.02 6.33
C GLY A 71 3.63 -5.23 5.27
N VAL A 72 3.14 -5.25 4.04
CA VAL A 72 3.78 -4.61 2.89
C VAL A 72 2.82 -3.63 2.23
N VAL A 73 3.27 -2.42 1.99
CA VAL A 73 2.58 -1.42 1.18
C VAL A 73 3.42 -1.15 -0.07
N LEU A 74 2.83 -1.34 -1.23
CA LEU A 74 3.44 -0.96 -2.51
C LEU A 74 2.67 0.24 -3.10
N PRO A 75 3.12 1.46 -2.85
CA PRO A 75 2.58 2.63 -3.52
C PRO A 75 3.17 2.72 -4.93
N GLY A 76 2.45 3.35 -5.84
CA GLY A 76 3.01 3.53 -7.17
C GLY A 76 2.38 4.67 -7.94
N VAL A 77 3.25 5.40 -8.66
CA VAL A 77 2.91 6.40 -9.68
C VAL A 77 3.85 6.23 -10.87
N GLY A 78 3.44 6.70 -12.05
CA GLY A 78 4.25 6.62 -13.27
C GLY A 78 3.88 5.40 -14.12
N ALA A 79 4.80 4.95 -14.98
CA ALA A 79 4.56 3.90 -15.94
C ALA A 79 4.77 2.49 -15.36
N PHE A 80 3.90 1.56 -15.74
CA PHE A 80 3.95 0.15 -15.33
C PHE A 80 5.32 -0.50 -15.60
N LYS A 81 5.85 -0.32 -16.82
CA LYS A 81 7.13 -0.85 -17.24
C LYS A 81 8.28 -0.39 -16.35
N ASP A 82 8.29 0.90 -16.01
CA ASP A 82 9.34 1.48 -15.16
C ASP A 82 9.24 0.96 -13.72
N CYS A 83 8.03 0.77 -13.21
CA CYS A 83 7.80 0.16 -11.90
C CYS A 83 8.40 -1.24 -11.86
N MET A 84 8.04 -2.12 -12.80
CA MET A 84 8.53 -3.50 -12.83
C MET A 84 10.05 -3.55 -12.97
N ARG A 85 10.64 -2.75 -13.89
CA ARG A 85 12.10 -2.65 -14.05
C ARG A 85 12.79 -2.25 -12.74
N ASN A 86 12.27 -1.26 -12.05
CA ASN A 86 12.87 -0.78 -10.81
C ASN A 86 12.72 -1.80 -9.67
N LEU A 87 11.57 -2.48 -9.55
CA LEU A 87 11.39 -3.56 -8.59
C LEU A 87 12.41 -4.69 -8.81
N GLU A 88 12.67 -5.07 -10.06
CA GLU A 88 13.70 -6.05 -10.43
C GLU A 88 15.11 -5.54 -10.11
N GLN A 89 15.42 -4.30 -10.51
CA GLN A 89 16.73 -3.68 -10.30
C GLN A 89 17.13 -3.64 -8.82
N PHE A 90 16.18 -3.39 -7.92
CA PHE A 90 16.41 -3.37 -6.46
C PHE A 90 16.17 -4.71 -5.79
N SER A 91 15.94 -5.79 -6.54
CA SER A 91 15.67 -7.16 -6.03
C SER A 91 14.46 -7.21 -5.09
N LEU A 92 13.49 -6.31 -5.26
CA LEU A 92 12.31 -6.19 -4.40
C LEU A 92 11.18 -7.13 -4.82
N THR A 93 11.16 -7.56 -6.10
CA THR A 93 10.11 -8.43 -6.67
C THR A 93 9.92 -9.70 -5.85
N ASP A 94 11.01 -10.43 -5.61
CA ASP A 94 10.96 -11.71 -4.88
C ASP A 94 10.54 -11.54 -3.42
N SER A 95 10.99 -10.47 -2.75
CA SER A 95 10.61 -10.19 -1.36
C SER A 95 9.13 -9.85 -1.22
N ILE A 96 8.57 -9.09 -2.17
CA ILE A 96 7.13 -8.79 -2.22
C ILE A 96 6.33 -10.09 -2.44
N VAL A 97 6.71 -10.89 -3.45
CA VAL A 97 6.02 -12.15 -3.77
C VAL A 97 6.08 -13.11 -2.59
N ARG A 98 7.26 -13.32 -2.00
CA ARG A 98 7.41 -14.17 -0.79
C ARG A 98 6.58 -13.68 0.38
N SER A 99 6.53 -12.37 0.62
CA SER A 99 5.74 -11.78 1.70
C SER A 99 4.26 -12.08 1.52
N ILE A 100 3.73 -11.91 0.31
CA ILE A 100 2.34 -12.24 -0.03
C ILE A 100 2.06 -13.73 0.15
N GLN A 101 2.93 -14.60 -0.38
CA GLN A 101 2.79 -16.07 -0.29
C GLN A 101 2.85 -16.59 1.16
N LYS A 102 3.58 -15.90 2.04
CA LYS A 102 3.62 -16.20 3.49
C LYS A 102 2.38 -15.70 4.25
N GLY A 103 1.40 -15.12 3.56
CA GLY A 103 0.18 -14.61 4.17
C GLY A 103 0.32 -13.22 4.81
N LYS A 104 1.44 -12.52 4.63
CA LYS A 104 1.57 -11.15 5.15
C LYS A 104 0.60 -10.22 4.46
N PRO A 105 -0.08 -9.33 5.21
CA PRO A 105 -0.95 -8.32 4.65
C PRO A 105 -0.22 -7.47 3.60
N TYR A 106 -0.81 -7.37 2.41
CA TYR A 106 -0.32 -6.54 1.33
C TYR A 106 -1.35 -5.46 0.99
N LEU A 107 -0.89 -4.21 0.81
CA LEU A 107 -1.71 -3.10 0.34
C LEU A 107 -1.07 -2.46 -0.90
N GLY A 108 -1.68 -2.67 -2.07
CA GLY A 108 -1.30 -2.03 -3.33
C GLY A 108 -2.05 -0.71 -3.53
N LEU A 109 -1.34 0.38 -3.82
CA LEU A 109 -1.93 1.70 -4.09
C LEU A 109 -1.69 2.09 -5.54
N CYS A 110 -2.74 2.31 -6.31
CA CYS A 110 -2.74 2.73 -7.71
C CYS A 110 -1.91 1.78 -8.59
N LEU A 111 -0.68 2.13 -8.97
CA LEU A 111 0.21 1.25 -9.72
C LEU A 111 0.55 -0.04 -8.93
N GLY A 112 0.58 0.02 -7.60
CA GLY A 112 0.73 -1.15 -6.74
C GLY A 112 -0.44 -2.17 -6.81
N LEU A 113 -1.63 -1.73 -7.21
CA LEU A 113 -2.72 -2.62 -7.64
C LEU A 113 -2.39 -3.26 -8.99
N GLN A 114 -2.00 -2.44 -9.98
CA GLN A 114 -1.84 -2.87 -11.36
C GLN A 114 -0.74 -3.93 -11.51
N VAL A 115 0.39 -3.77 -10.84
CA VAL A 115 1.52 -4.71 -10.94
C VAL A 115 1.24 -6.10 -10.36
N LEU A 116 0.16 -6.29 -9.57
CA LEU A 116 -0.27 -7.62 -9.12
C LEU A 116 -0.72 -8.52 -10.27
N PHE A 117 -1.17 -7.93 -11.38
CA PHE A 117 -1.76 -8.65 -12.50
C PHE A 117 -0.71 -9.28 -13.44
N THR A 118 -1.19 -10.11 -14.37
CA THR A 118 -0.31 -10.87 -15.28
C THR A 118 0.45 -9.95 -16.21
N GLU A 119 -0.24 -8.95 -16.80
CA GLU A 119 0.35 -8.09 -17.82
C GLU A 119 -0.35 -6.72 -17.91
N SER A 120 0.36 -5.75 -18.51
CA SER A 120 -0.17 -4.44 -18.85
C SER A 120 0.09 -4.13 -20.32
N GLU A 121 -0.88 -3.47 -20.98
CA GLU A 121 -0.74 -2.98 -22.36
C GLU A 121 -0.04 -1.62 -22.45
N GLU A 122 0.40 -1.04 -21.33
CA GLU A 122 1.02 0.29 -21.30
C GLU A 122 2.38 0.28 -22.01
N PHE A 123 2.50 1.04 -23.12
CA PHE A 123 3.68 1.08 -23.98
C PHE A 123 4.14 -0.29 -24.50
N GLY A 124 3.19 -1.16 -24.86
CA GLY A 124 3.40 -2.53 -25.26
C GLY A 124 3.08 -3.52 -24.15
N VAL A 125 3.22 -4.83 -24.41
CA VAL A 125 2.93 -5.84 -23.40
C VAL A 125 4.09 -5.93 -22.39
N ASN A 126 3.79 -5.63 -21.14
CA ASN A 126 4.74 -5.70 -20.02
C ASN A 126 4.22 -6.67 -18.97
N ARG A 127 5.05 -7.61 -18.52
CA ARG A 127 4.68 -8.57 -17.47
C ARG A 127 4.66 -7.92 -16.09
N GLY A 128 3.64 -8.28 -15.28
CA GLY A 128 3.56 -7.93 -13.87
C GLY A 128 4.00 -9.07 -12.96
N LEU A 129 3.63 -8.99 -11.67
CA LEU A 129 3.97 -10.00 -10.66
C LEU A 129 3.19 -11.32 -10.84
N ASN A 130 2.15 -11.32 -11.65
CA ASN A 130 1.29 -12.48 -11.94
C ASN A 130 0.74 -13.17 -10.66
N ILE A 131 0.38 -12.38 -9.65
CA ILE A 131 -0.24 -12.86 -8.41
C ILE A 131 -1.76 -13.00 -8.60
N LEU A 132 -2.34 -12.09 -9.37
CA LEU A 132 -3.74 -12.10 -9.77
C LEU A 132 -3.82 -12.25 -11.30
N PRO A 133 -4.44 -13.32 -11.84
CA PRO A 133 -4.67 -13.43 -13.27
C PRO A 133 -5.52 -12.30 -13.83
N GLY A 134 -5.13 -11.77 -14.98
CA GLY A 134 -5.84 -10.67 -15.65
C GLY A 134 -4.89 -9.65 -16.26
N LYS A 135 -5.45 -8.55 -16.72
CA LYS A 135 -4.75 -7.53 -17.52
C LYS A 135 -4.95 -6.13 -16.98
N VAL A 136 -4.01 -5.26 -17.35
CA VAL A 136 -4.12 -3.81 -17.14
C VAL A 136 -4.29 -3.17 -18.51
N VAL A 137 -5.43 -2.49 -18.72
CA VAL A 137 -5.82 -1.94 -20.02
C VAL A 137 -6.06 -0.43 -19.94
N ARG A 138 -5.88 0.27 -21.06
CA ARG A 138 -6.12 1.71 -21.16
C ARG A 138 -7.61 2.02 -21.25
N PHE A 139 -8.06 3.13 -20.67
CA PHE A 139 -9.36 3.68 -20.95
C PHE A 139 -9.53 4.02 -22.44
N ARG A 140 -10.54 3.44 -23.08
CA ARG A 140 -10.96 3.70 -24.47
C ARG A 140 -12.40 4.22 -24.45
N ILE A 141 -12.55 5.45 -23.95
CA ILE A 141 -13.85 6.09 -23.65
C ILE A 141 -13.87 7.52 -24.21
N ASN A 142 -15.05 8.11 -24.32
CA ASN A 142 -15.24 9.49 -24.81
C ASN A 142 -15.11 10.55 -23.68
N LEU A 143 -14.48 10.19 -22.55
CA LEU A 143 -14.16 11.10 -21.47
C LEU A 143 -12.69 11.43 -21.48
N LYS A 144 -12.30 12.50 -20.72
CA LYS A 144 -10.89 12.88 -20.58
C LYS A 144 -10.10 11.75 -19.92
N VAL A 145 -8.96 11.38 -20.50
CA VAL A 145 -7.96 10.46 -19.92
C VAL A 145 -6.68 11.25 -19.65
N PRO A 146 -6.10 11.18 -18.44
CA PRO A 146 -6.42 10.29 -17.32
C PRO A 146 -7.75 10.61 -16.62
N HIS A 147 -8.37 9.59 -16.01
CA HIS A 147 -9.38 9.76 -14.97
C HIS A 147 -8.68 10.44 -13.79
N MET A 148 -8.98 11.70 -13.54
CA MET A 148 -8.34 12.52 -12.51
C MET A 148 -9.39 13.29 -11.71
N GLY A 149 -9.41 13.08 -10.41
CA GLY A 149 -10.33 13.76 -9.49
C GLY A 149 -11.01 12.80 -8.51
N TRP A 150 -12.08 13.31 -7.90
CA TRP A 150 -12.86 12.57 -6.92
C TRP A 150 -13.96 11.77 -7.63
N ASN A 151 -14.10 10.50 -7.24
CA ASN A 151 -15.14 9.63 -7.73
C ASN A 151 -15.55 8.64 -6.65
N THR A 152 -16.69 8.01 -6.78
CA THR A 152 -17.25 7.07 -5.80
C THR A 152 -16.81 5.65 -6.09
N VAL A 153 -16.77 4.83 -5.04
CA VAL A 153 -16.55 3.39 -5.13
C VAL A 153 -17.83 2.68 -4.71
N GLN A 154 -18.40 1.88 -5.61
CA GLN A 154 -19.43 0.93 -5.28
C GLN A 154 -18.80 -0.31 -4.65
N VAL A 155 -19.08 -0.55 -3.38
CA VAL A 155 -18.53 -1.68 -2.64
C VAL A 155 -19.33 -2.94 -2.96
N LEU A 156 -18.68 -3.94 -3.57
CA LEU A 156 -19.27 -5.24 -3.90
C LEU A 156 -19.02 -6.27 -2.79
N LYS A 157 -17.82 -6.22 -2.21
CA LYS A 157 -17.40 -7.00 -1.04
C LYS A 157 -16.75 -6.05 -0.05
N ARG A 158 -17.06 -6.22 1.23
CA ARG A 158 -16.55 -5.32 2.27
C ARG A 158 -15.33 -5.93 2.96
N PRO A 159 -14.10 -5.64 2.47
CA PRO A 159 -12.88 -6.11 3.12
C PRO A 159 -12.68 -5.44 4.48
N PRO A 160 -11.91 -6.04 5.41
CA PRO A 160 -11.60 -5.46 6.72
C PRO A 160 -11.10 -4.01 6.66
N ILE A 161 -10.36 -3.64 5.62
CA ILE A 161 -9.84 -2.27 5.45
C ILE A 161 -10.95 -1.24 5.17
N PHE A 162 -12.18 -1.67 4.83
CA PHE A 162 -13.34 -0.81 4.59
C PHE A 162 -14.30 -0.71 5.78
N ASN A 163 -13.92 -1.21 6.95
CA ASN A 163 -14.74 -1.08 8.16
C ASN A 163 -14.97 0.40 8.51
N GLY A 164 -16.25 0.76 8.71
CA GLY A 164 -16.66 2.13 9.05
C GLY A 164 -16.52 3.13 7.90
N ILE A 165 -16.51 2.66 6.65
CA ILE A 165 -16.55 3.49 5.43
C ILE A 165 -17.90 3.27 4.77
N ASP A 166 -18.62 4.35 4.48
CA ASP A 166 -19.92 4.31 3.85
C ASP A 166 -19.82 3.94 2.37
N ASP A 167 -20.87 3.28 1.84
CA ASP A 167 -21.00 3.00 0.42
C ASP A 167 -21.05 4.33 -0.35
N ALA A 168 -20.55 4.31 -1.58
CA ALA A 168 -20.44 5.50 -2.43
C ALA A 168 -19.58 6.65 -1.82
N SER A 169 -18.70 6.34 -0.85
CA SER A 169 -17.70 7.30 -0.40
C SER A 169 -16.79 7.74 -1.55
N TYR A 170 -16.39 9.01 -1.50
CA TYR A 170 -15.51 9.60 -2.50
C TYR A 170 -14.04 9.33 -2.20
N PHE A 171 -13.29 8.99 -3.27
CA PHE A 171 -11.85 8.79 -3.25
C PHE A 171 -11.19 9.54 -4.41
N TYR A 172 -9.91 9.87 -4.25
CA TYR A 172 -9.13 10.56 -5.28
C TYR A 172 -8.47 9.56 -6.23
N PHE A 173 -8.72 9.74 -7.53
CA PHE A 173 -8.18 8.95 -8.62
C PHE A 173 -7.24 9.79 -9.48
N VAL A 174 -6.20 9.17 -10.04
CA VAL A 174 -5.38 9.72 -11.13
C VAL A 174 -4.71 8.57 -11.88
N HIS A 175 -5.37 8.09 -12.95
CA HIS A 175 -4.87 6.96 -13.74
C HIS A 175 -5.45 6.94 -15.16
N SER A 176 -4.67 6.37 -16.11
CA SER A 176 -5.07 6.17 -17.51
C SER A 176 -5.38 4.72 -17.84
N TYR A 177 -4.98 3.80 -16.95
CA TYR A 177 -5.12 2.36 -17.09
C TYR A 177 -5.86 1.80 -15.89
N TYR A 178 -6.58 0.69 -16.06
CA TYR A 178 -7.30 -0.01 -15.01
C TYR A 178 -7.17 -1.51 -15.17
N VAL A 179 -7.42 -2.25 -14.10
CA VAL A 179 -7.31 -3.71 -14.08
C VAL A 179 -8.58 -4.39 -14.56
N VAL A 180 -8.43 -5.46 -15.33
CA VAL A 180 -9.48 -6.38 -15.76
C VAL A 180 -9.10 -7.76 -15.23
N PRO A 181 -9.60 -8.16 -14.04
CA PRO A 181 -9.36 -9.49 -13.50
C PRO A 181 -9.99 -10.59 -14.37
N ASP A 182 -9.27 -11.72 -14.58
CA ASP A 182 -9.86 -12.91 -15.21
C ASP A 182 -10.89 -13.58 -14.30
N ASN A 183 -10.70 -13.48 -12.98
CA ASN A 183 -11.66 -13.92 -11.98
C ASN A 183 -12.31 -12.71 -11.30
N ALA A 184 -13.60 -12.47 -11.59
CA ALA A 184 -14.37 -11.38 -11.00
C ALA A 184 -14.50 -11.48 -9.46
N GLU A 185 -14.28 -12.66 -8.88
CA GLU A 185 -14.32 -12.91 -7.44
C GLU A 185 -13.31 -12.04 -6.64
N VAL A 186 -12.21 -11.59 -7.26
CA VAL A 186 -11.24 -10.74 -6.59
C VAL A 186 -11.68 -9.27 -6.53
N THR A 187 -12.67 -8.87 -7.35
CA THR A 187 -13.20 -7.50 -7.38
C THR A 187 -13.99 -7.24 -6.10
N ALA A 188 -13.50 -6.31 -5.29
CA ALA A 188 -14.17 -5.89 -4.06
C ALA A 188 -14.93 -4.56 -4.21
N GLY A 189 -14.59 -3.77 -5.23
CA GLY A 189 -15.30 -2.54 -5.54
C GLY A 189 -15.08 -2.09 -6.97
N THR A 190 -16.07 -1.38 -7.50
CA THR A 190 -16.08 -0.81 -8.85
C THR A 190 -16.30 0.69 -8.82
N THR A 191 -15.91 1.35 -9.90
CA THR A 191 -16.12 2.79 -10.10
C THR A 191 -16.56 3.01 -11.53
N GLU A 192 -17.49 3.94 -11.73
CA GLU A 192 -17.99 4.33 -13.06
C GLU A 192 -17.24 5.54 -13.60
N TYR A 193 -16.63 5.38 -14.79
CA TYR A 193 -16.00 6.48 -15.52
C TYR A 193 -16.08 6.23 -17.02
N GLY A 194 -17.28 6.37 -17.59
CA GLY A 194 -17.58 6.01 -18.98
C GLY A 194 -17.51 4.50 -19.25
N VAL A 195 -17.04 3.75 -18.32
CA VAL A 195 -17.08 2.29 -18.21
C VAL A 195 -17.00 1.95 -16.73
N SER A 196 -17.70 0.89 -16.31
CA SER A 196 -17.50 0.35 -14.95
C SER A 196 -16.22 -0.44 -14.91
N PHE A 197 -15.32 -0.10 -13.97
CA PHE A 197 -14.03 -0.76 -13.84
C PHE A 197 -13.74 -1.20 -12.40
N THR A 198 -12.92 -2.22 -12.23
CA THR A 198 -12.45 -2.68 -10.92
C THR A 198 -11.54 -1.61 -10.30
N SER A 199 -12.00 -0.97 -9.23
CA SER A 199 -11.27 0.06 -8.50
C SER A 199 -10.72 -0.40 -7.16
N MET A 200 -11.15 -1.59 -6.70
CA MET A 200 -10.64 -2.24 -5.49
C MET A 200 -10.65 -3.75 -5.66
N VAL A 201 -9.56 -4.41 -5.28
CA VAL A 201 -9.48 -5.88 -5.18
C VAL A 201 -9.23 -6.32 -3.74
N TRP A 202 -9.76 -7.49 -3.42
CA TRP A 202 -9.51 -8.19 -2.17
C TRP A 202 -9.47 -9.70 -2.39
N LYS A 203 -8.36 -10.30 -2.00
CA LYS A 203 -8.21 -11.76 -1.96
C LYS A 203 -7.34 -12.10 -0.74
N GLU A 204 -7.93 -12.77 0.26
CA GLU A 204 -7.22 -13.20 1.48
C GLU A 204 -6.47 -12.04 2.16
N ASN A 205 -5.12 -12.09 2.16
CA ASN A 205 -4.22 -11.08 2.71
C ASN A 205 -3.89 -9.94 1.73
N ILE A 206 -4.42 -9.97 0.50
CA ILE A 206 -4.15 -8.98 -0.54
C ILE A 206 -5.29 -7.97 -0.60
N PHE A 207 -4.95 -6.72 -0.37
CA PHE A 207 -5.82 -5.56 -0.56
C PHE A 207 -5.16 -4.63 -1.57
N ALA A 208 -5.92 -4.11 -2.54
CA ALA A 208 -5.36 -3.10 -3.41
C ALA A 208 -6.43 -2.16 -3.97
N THR A 209 -6.07 -0.89 -4.17
CA THR A 209 -6.97 0.17 -4.61
C THR A 209 -6.39 0.90 -5.82
N GLN A 210 -7.22 1.25 -6.79
CA GLN A 210 -6.84 2.11 -7.91
C GLN A 210 -6.77 3.57 -7.49
N PHE A 211 -7.54 3.96 -6.49
CA PHE A 211 -7.50 5.28 -5.89
C PHE A 211 -6.37 5.41 -4.88
N HIS A 212 -6.13 6.64 -4.44
CA HIS A 212 -5.09 7.02 -3.51
C HIS A 212 -5.67 7.30 -2.11
N PRO A 213 -5.66 6.34 -1.17
CA PRO A 213 -6.13 6.58 0.20
C PRO A 213 -5.40 7.73 0.88
N GLU A 214 -4.08 7.87 0.65
CA GLU A 214 -3.24 8.93 1.23
C GLU A 214 -3.62 10.35 0.74
N LYS A 215 -4.47 10.43 -0.32
CA LYS A 215 -5.00 11.68 -0.88
C LYS A 215 -6.51 11.81 -0.70
N SER A 216 -7.16 10.83 -0.05
CA SER A 216 -8.62 10.74 0.04
C SER A 216 -9.16 11.19 1.41
N GLN A 217 -8.50 12.15 2.05
CA GLN A 217 -8.92 12.78 3.30
C GLN A 217 -9.24 11.75 4.40
N GLU A 218 -10.26 11.99 5.22
CA GLU A 218 -10.62 11.13 6.36
C GLU A 218 -11.02 9.71 5.94
N THR A 219 -11.73 9.55 4.82
CA THR A 219 -12.14 8.25 4.28
C THR A 219 -10.92 7.40 3.90
N GLY A 220 -9.94 8.02 3.22
CA GLY A 220 -8.70 7.35 2.87
C GLY A 220 -7.84 7.02 4.09
N LEU A 221 -7.75 7.93 5.06
CA LEU A 221 -7.04 7.70 6.32
C LEU A 221 -7.66 6.54 7.11
N ARG A 222 -8.97 6.36 7.05
CA ARG A 222 -9.66 5.22 7.66
C ARG A 222 -9.20 3.90 7.07
N ILE A 223 -9.01 3.81 5.74
CA ILE A 223 -8.46 2.61 5.08
C ILE A 223 -7.06 2.28 5.62
N LEU A 224 -6.17 3.28 5.70
CA LEU A 224 -4.80 3.07 6.18
C LEU A 224 -4.78 2.65 7.65
N LYS A 225 -5.62 3.25 8.50
CA LYS A 225 -5.80 2.84 9.89
C LYS A 225 -6.26 1.39 10.00
N ASN A 226 -7.32 1.03 9.26
CA ASN A 226 -7.88 -0.33 9.27
C ASN A 226 -6.86 -1.36 8.76
N PHE A 227 -6.03 -1.00 7.76
CA PHE A 227 -4.94 -1.86 7.29
C PHE A 227 -3.91 -2.08 8.41
N GLY A 228 -3.50 -1.02 9.11
CA GLY A 228 -2.61 -1.14 10.27
C GLY A 228 -3.18 -2.00 11.39
N GLU A 229 -4.49 -1.90 11.65
CA GLU A 229 -5.19 -2.76 12.62
C GLU A 229 -5.25 -4.22 12.15
N PHE A 230 -5.39 -4.46 10.84
CA PHE A 230 -5.36 -5.79 10.26
C PHE A 230 -3.97 -6.44 10.41
N VAL A 231 -2.90 -5.68 10.12
CA VAL A 231 -1.50 -6.15 10.31
C VAL A 231 -1.20 -6.51 11.76
N LYS A 232 -1.80 -5.81 12.74
CA LYS A 232 -1.60 -6.12 14.18
C LYS A 232 -2.26 -7.42 14.65
N LYS A 233 -3.23 -7.94 13.90
CA LYS A 233 -4.02 -9.13 14.28
C LYS A 233 -3.47 -10.43 13.70
N GLY A 234 -2.63 -10.35 12.66
CA GLY A 234 -1.95 -11.49 12.04
C GLY A 234 -0.57 -11.67 12.61
#